data_c87c63dbcf099ae216a78290545f75f2
#
_entry.id   c87c63dbcf099ae216a78290545f75f2
#
_cell.length_a   1.000
_cell.length_b   1.000
_cell.length_c   1.000
_cell.angle_alpha   90.00
_cell.angle_beta   90.00
_cell.angle_gamma   90.00
#
_symmetry.space_group_name_H-M   'P 1'
#
loop_
_entity.id
_entity.type
_entity.pdbx_description
1 polymer ?
#
loop_
_entity_poly.entity_id
_entity_poly.type
_entity_poly.pdbx_seq_one_letter_code
_entity_poly.pdbx_strand_id
1 'polypeptide(L)'
;SHGRRVRMGQLAFVGSHSINGVSALHTDLMKETVFADLHRLYPDRINNKTNGVTPRRWLNGCNPGLSGLIREAIGDGFLDDAERLVALEPFARDAAFREKFARVKQANKVRLAALIRERTGVKIDPNALFDIQIKRIHEYKRQLLNIVEAVALYDQIRSNPHKDWVPRVKFFGGKAAPSYWTAKVIIKLANDVAKVINSDPAVRGLLKIVFVPNYNVSTAEVMIPAANLSEQISTAGLEASGTGNMKFALNGALTIGTLDGANVEIRDHVGDDNIFIFGLTAEQVGDLRKNGYTPRNVIDRTPALSEALKQIHSGVFSPDDVNRYRNLVQNLYDSDWFLVTADFEDYYATQRKADAVWKDQAEWNRMAVLNTARVG
;
A
#
# COMPACT_ATOMS: atom_id res chain seq x y z
N SER A 1 39.61 2.42 -16.18
CA SER A 1 39.99 2.09 -14.80
C SER A 1 38.99 2.76 -13.88
N HIS A 2 38.16 1.97 -13.20
CA HIS A 2 37.29 2.48 -12.17
C HIS A 2 38.16 2.74 -10.94
N GLY A 3 38.37 4.00 -10.57
CA GLY A 3 39.16 4.39 -9.41
C GLY A 3 38.68 3.69 -8.12
N ARG A 4 39.52 3.72 -7.06
CA ARG A 4 39.15 3.17 -5.74
C ARG A 4 37.86 3.82 -5.24
N ARG A 5 36.86 3.02 -4.82
CA ARG A 5 35.60 3.48 -4.27
C ARG A 5 35.43 2.99 -2.84
N VAL A 6 34.94 3.84 -1.96
CA VAL A 6 34.53 3.44 -0.61
C VAL A 6 33.08 2.96 -0.66
N ARG A 7 32.86 1.74 -0.20
CA ARG A 7 31.51 1.19 -0.02
C ARG A 7 31.00 1.63 1.35
N MET A 8 30.12 2.61 1.37
CA MET A 8 29.65 3.23 2.62
C MET A 8 28.95 2.25 3.56
N GLY A 9 28.22 1.26 3.04
CA GLY A 9 27.59 0.23 3.85
C GLY A 9 28.62 -0.61 4.62
N GLN A 10 29.70 -1.05 3.96
CA GLN A 10 30.77 -1.79 4.61
C GLN A 10 31.54 -0.93 5.60
N LEU A 11 31.80 0.33 5.28
CA LEU A 11 32.45 1.27 6.20
C LEU A 11 31.58 1.46 7.47
N ALA A 12 30.28 1.66 7.32
CA ALA A 12 29.35 1.76 8.44
C ALA A 12 29.34 0.48 9.27
N PHE A 13 29.31 -0.70 8.63
CA PHE A 13 29.37 -1.99 9.31
C PHE A 13 30.61 -2.12 10.19
N VAL A 14 31.78 -1.84 9.62
CA VAL A 14 33.07 -1.98 10.34
C VAL A 14 33.17 -0.97 11.48
N GLY A 15 32.66 0.25 11.28
CA GLY A 15 32.67 1.32 12.28
C GLY A 15 31.62 1.17 13.39
N SER A 16 30.71 0.19 13.29
CA SER A 16 29.62 -0.01 14.26
C SER A 16 29.82 -1.26 15.10
N HIS A 17 29.52 -1.21 16.38
CA HIS A 17 29.58 -2.37 17.29
C HIS A 17 28.33 -3.26 17.21
N SER A 18 27.20 -2.72 16.75
CA SER A 18 25.94 -3.42 16.56
C SER A 18 25.22 -2.90 15.32
N ILE A 19 24.72 -3.80 14.50
CA ILE A 19 24.04 -3.50 13.24
C ILE A 19 22.66 -4.14 13.29
N ASN A 20 21.61 -3.37 13.01
CA ASN A 20 20.28 -3.93 12.97
C ASN A 20 19.63 -3.85 11.59
N GLY A 21 18.94 -4.94 11.22
CA GLY A 21 17.86 -4.88 10.25
C GLY A 21 16.63 -4.22 10.85
N VAL A 22 15.70 -3.84 10.00
CA VAL A 22 14.50 -3.07 10.40
C VAL A 22 13.19 -3.85 10.23
N SER A 23 13.28 -5.12 9.84
CA SER A 23 12.28 -6.18 9.88
C SER A 23 12.98 -7.54 9.92
N ALA A 24 12.31 -8.59 10.36
CA ALA A 24 12.91 -9.92 10.45
C ALA A 24 13.38 -10.43 9.09
N LEU A 25 12.51 -10.39 8.07
CA LEU A 25 12.83 -10.81 6.70
C LEU A 25 14.09 -10.09 6.16
N HIS A 26 14.13 -8.76 6.26
CA HIS A 26 15.26 -8.00 5.71
C HIS A 26 16.53 -8.11 6.55
N THR A 27 16.44 -8.43 7.83
CA THR A 27 17.58 -8.78 8.65
C THR A 27 18.26 -10.04 8.12
N ASP A 28 17.49 -11.05 7.76
CA ASP A 28 18.04 -12.29 7.21
C ASP A 28 18.57 -12.09 5.77
N LEU A 29 17.84 -11.36 4.94
CA LEU A 29 18.34 -10.97 3.61
C LEU A 29 19.67 -10.18 3.67
N MET A 30 19.86 -9.31 4.66
CA MET A 30 21.14 -8.61 4.86
C MET A 30 22.29 -9.56 5.13
N LYS A 31 22.07 -10.60 5.96
CA LYS A 31 23.08 -11.63 6.30
C LYS A 31 23.45 -12.47 5.08
N GLU A 32 22.49 -12.73 4.20
CA GLU A 32 22.68 -13.59 3.03
C GLU A 32 23.23 -12.84 1.80
N THR A 33 23.04 -11.53 1.72
CA THR A 33 23.33 -10.73 0.52
C THR A 33 24.38 -9.64 0.78
N VAL A 34 23.92 -8.44 1.13
CA VAL A 34 24.75 -7.21 1.20
C VAL A 34 25.91 -7.33 2.18
N PHE A 35 25.73 -8.03 3.28
CA PHE A 35 26.70 -8.21 4.33
C PHE A 35 27.14 -9.66 4.55
N ALA A 36 26.91 -10.56 3.60
CA ALA A 36 27.22 -11.98 3.74
C ALA A 36 28.68 -12.25 4.18
N ASP A 37 29.64 -11.58 3.55
CA ASP A 37 31.07 -11.71 3.90
C ASP A 37 31.37 -11.16 5.31
N LEU A 38 30.81 -10.02 5.65
CA LEU A 38 31.01 -9.39 6.95
C LEU A 38 30.30 -10.14 8.07
N HIS A 39 29.14 -10.75 7.78
CA HIS A 39 28.43 -11.61 8.71
C HIS A 39 29.23 -12.88 9.05
N ARG A 40 29.91 -13.48 8.07
CA ARG A 40 30.82 -14.62 8.34
C ARG A 40 31.97 -14.25 9.24
N LEU A 41 32.49 -13.02 9.13
CA LEU A 41 33.58 -12.54 9.99
C LEU A 41 33.11 -12.08 11.38
N TYR A 42 31.88 -11.57 11.47
CA TYR A 42 31.30 -10.99 12.68
C TYR A 42 29.85 -11.48 12.87
N PRO A 43 29.64 -12.77 13.18
CA PRO A 43 28.29 -13.38 13.17
C PRO A 43 27.32 -12.75 14.18
N ASP A 44 27.83 -12.22 15.29
CA ASP A 44 27.01 -11.71 16.40
C ASP A 44 26.66 -10.22 16.25
N ARG A 45 27.17 -9.53 15.22
CA ARG A 45 26.94 -8.08 15.06
C ARG A 45 25.56 -7.73 14.47
N ILE A 46 24.99 -8.59 13.64
CA ILE A 46 23.70 -8.32 13.00
C ILE A 46 22.56 -8.87 13.87
N ASN A 47 21.63 -8.01 14.23
CA ASN A 47 20.42 -8.35 14.95
C ASN A 47 19.19 -7.69 14.28
N ASN A 48 17.99 -8.05 14.69
CA ASN A 48 16.76 -7.42 14.23
C ASN A 48 16.19 -6.44 15.26
N LYS A 49 15.79 -5.27 14.80
CA LYS A 49 14.95 -4.30 15.51
C LYS A 49 13.89 -3.82 14.52
N THR A 50 12.78 -4.54 14.46
CA THR A 50 11.66 -4.12 13.60
C THR A 50 11.25 -2.69 13.93
N ASN A 51 11.07 -1.87 12.90
CA ASN A 51 10.61 -0.50 13.07
C ASN A 51 9.26 -0.46 13.79
N GLY A 52 9.01 0.63 14.48
CA GLY A 52 7.74 0.93 15.11
C GLY A 52 7.28 2.35 14.84
N VAL A 53 6.12 2.69 15.35
CA VAL A 53 5.53 4.03 15.27
C VAL A 53 5.03 4.47 16.64
N THR A 54 5.09 5.78 16.90
CA THR A 54 4.58 6.30 18.18
C THR A 54 3.05 6.38 18.19
N PRO A 55 2.35 5.70 19.13
CA PRO A 55 0.90 5.79 19.25
C PRO A 55 0.44 7.18 19.66
N ARG A 56 1.27 7.95 20.35
CA ARG A 56 0.95 9.34 20.74
C ARG A 56 0.64 10.21 19.53
N ARG A 57 1.43 10.14 18.45
CA ARG A 57 1.16 10.88 17.21
C ARG A 57 0.17 10.17 16.32
N TRP A 58 0.45 8.88 16.03
CA TRP A 58 -0.21 8.14 14.94
C TRP A 58 -1.53 7.47 15.34
N LEU A 59 -1.94 7.59 16.60
CA LEU A 59 -3.27 7.24 17.09
C LEU A 59 -3.88 8.42 17.86
N ASN A 60 -3.30 8.80 18.99
CA ASN A 60 -3.91 9.81 19.86
C ASN A 60 -4.01 11.19 19.20
N GLY A 61 -2.93 11.65 18.57
CA GLY A 61 -2.89 12.98 17.95
C GLY A 61 -3.69 13.08 16.64
N CYS A 62 -3.53 12.11 15.74
CA CYS A 62 -4.17 12.17 14.43
C CYS A 62 -5.62 11.64 14.42
N ASN A 63 -6.01 10.80 15.39
CA ASN A 63 -7.32 10.16 15.47
C ASN A 63 -7.91 10.21 16.89
N PRO A 64 -8.19 11.42 17.42
CA PRO A 64 -8.68 11.58 18.79
C PRO A 64 -10.02 10.87 19.03
N GLY A 65 -10.85 10.72 18.01
CA GLY A 65 -12.10 9.96 18.11
C GLY A 65 -11.87 8.48 18.40
N LEU A 66 -10.92 7.85 17.68
CA LEU A 66 -10.57 6.45 17.94
C LEU A 66 -9.86 6.30 19.28
N SER A 67 -8.93 7.18 19.60
CA SER A 67 -8.23 7.19 20.88
C SER A 67 -9.20 7.33 22.06
N GLY A 68 -10.23 8.19 21.93
CA GLY A 68 -11.29 8.35 22.93
C GLY A 68 -12.10 7.06 23.11
N LEU A 69 -12.50 6.41 22.01
CA LEU A 69 -13.22 5.14 22.06
C LEU A 69 -12.40 4.02 22.71
N ILE A 70 -11.10 3.96 22.43
CA ILE A 70 -10.17 3.00 23.04
C ILE A 70 -10.07 3.26 24.54
N ARG A 71 -9.94 4.53 24.97
CA ARG A 71 -9.91 4.88 26.40
C ARG A 71 -11.18 4.48 27.15
N GLU A 72 -12.34 4.66 26.53
CA GLU A 72 -13.61 4.21 27.11
C GLU A 72 -13.61 2.68 27.35
N ALA A 73 -12.97 1.91 26.47
CA ALA A 73 -12.99 0.46 26.51
C ALA A 73 -11.91 -0.14 27.44
N ILE A 74 -10.67 0.36 27.38
CA ILE A 74 -9.49 -0.28 28.03
C ILE A 74 -8.62 0.68 28.84
N GLY A 75 -9.01 1.93 29.01
CA GLY A 75 -8.18 2.96 29.66
C GLY A 75 -7.13 3.55 28.74
N ASP A 76 -6.25 4.41 29.26
CA ASP A 76 -5.27 5.19 28.49
C ASP A 76 -3.85 4.60 28.47
N GLY A 77 -3.62 3.50 29.17
CA GLY A 77 -2.29 2.87 29.30
C GLY A 77 -1.65 2.44 27.98
N PHE A 78 -2.42 2.32 26.88
CA PHE A 78 -1.90 2.01 25.55
C PHE A 78 -1.04 3.14 24.95
N LEU A 79 -1.08 4.35 25.51
CA LEU A 79 -0.26 5.47 25.04
C LEU A 79 1.20 5.32 25.46
N ASP A 80 1.43 4.65 26.59
CA ASP A 80 2.76 4.38 27.14
C ASP A 80 3.25 2.97 26.77
N ASP A 81 2.32 2.04 26.60
CA ASP A 81 2.55 0.64 26.28
C ASP A 81 1.51 0.17 25.25
N ALA A 82 1.91 0.20 23.97
CA ALA A 82 1.01 -0.13 22.87
C ALA A 82 0.56 -1.60 22.84
N GLU A 83 1.29 -2.52 23.47
CA GLU A 83 0.88 -3.94 23.58
C GLU A 83 -0.46 -4.09 24.33
N ARG A 84 -0.82 -3.12 25.17
CA ARG A 84 -2.13 -3.09 25.86
C ARG A 84 -3.33 -2.99 24.92
N LEU A 85 -3.12 -2.59 23.67
CA LEU A 85 -4.19 -2.58 22.65
C LEU A 85 -4.80 -3.97 22.44
N VAL A 86 -4.08 -5.05 22.74
CA VAL A 86 -4.61 -6.43 22.65
C VAL A 86 -5.89 -6.61 23.48
N ALA A 87 -6.08 -5.84 24.54
CA ALA A 87 -7.31 -5.86 25.35
C ALA A 87 -8.57 -5.42 24.55
N LEU A 88 -8.41 -4.87 23.34
CA LEU A 88 -9.53 -4.59 22.43
C LEU A 88 -10.06 -5.85 21.71
N GLU A 89 -9.37 -6.97 21.69
CA GLU A 89 -9.80 -8.16 20.94
C GLU A 89 -11.24 -8.61 21.23
N PRO A 90 -11.71 -8.68 22.50
CA PRO A 90 -13.08 -9.06 22.78
C PRO A 90 -14.12 -8.12 22.14
N PHE A 91 -13.77 -6.83 22.02
CA PHE A 91 -14.65 -5.82 21.45
C PHE A 91 -14.85 -5.96 19.91
N ALA A 92 -13.99 -6.72 19.24
CA ALA A 92 -14.19 -7.05 17.83
C ALA A 92 -15.49 -7.85 17.59
N ARG A 93 -15.99 -8.56 18.60
CA ARG A 93 -17.27 -9.29 18.56
C ARG A 93 -18.45 -8.47 19.09
N ASP A 94 -18.21 -7.35 19.76
CA ASP A 94 -19.25 -6.46 20.28
C ASP A 94 -19.81 -5.58 19.15
N ALA A 95 -21.08 -5.76 18.82
CA ALA A 95 -21.75 -5.02 17.76
C ALA A 95 -21.82 -3.52 18.04
N ALA A 96 -22.07 -3.13 19.31
CA ALA A 96 -22.15 -1.73 19.70
C ALA A 96 -20.78 -1.02 19.61
N PHE A 97 -19.71 -1.72 19.96
CA PHE A 97 -18.36 -1.20 19.80
C PHE A 97 -17.98 -1.05 18.32
N ARG A 98 -18.25 -2.07 17.48
CA ARG A 98 -18.00 -1.99 16.04
C ARG A 98 -18.75 -0.83 15.39
N GLU A 99 -19.99 -0.56 15.81
CA GLU A 99 -20.77 0.57 15.31
C GLU A 99 -20.14 1.93 15.72
N LYS A 100 -19.68 2.08 16.97
CA LYS A 100 -18.94 3.26 17.41
C LYS A 100 -17.65 3.44 16.61
N PHE A 101 -16.90 2.33 16.39
CA PHE A 101 -15.68 2.32 15.60
C PHE A 101 -15.92 2.77 14.15
N ALA A 102 -16.97 2.24 13.51
CA ALA A 102 -17.39 2.63 12.17
C ALA A 102 -17.79 4.12 12.09
N ARG A 103 -18.48 4.67 13.10
CA ARG A 103 -18.81 6.09 13.16
C ARG A 103 -17.57 6.97 13.23
N VAL A 104 -16.57 6.61 14.02
CA VAL A 104 -15.29 7.32 14.07
C VAL A 104 -14.60 7.30 12.69
N LYS A 105 -14.54 6.14 12.05
CA LYS A 105 -13.99 6.02 10.70
C LYS A 105 -14.73 6.91 9.71
N GLN A 106 -16.05 6.90 9.74
CA GLN A 106 -16.89 7.72 8.86
C GLN A 106 -16.64 9.22 9.06
N ALA A 107 -16.50 9.69 10.30
CA ALA A 107 -16.16 11.08 10.57
C ALA A 107 -14.80 11.48 9.97
N ASN A 108 -13.79 10.61 10.07
CA ASN A 108 -12.49 10.82 9.45
C ASN A 108 -12.57 10.85 7.91
N LYS A 109 -13.41 10.01 7.31
CA LYS A 109 -13.64 10.00 5.86
C LYS A 109 -14.31 11.27 5.36
N VAL A 110 -15.30 11.78 6.09
CA VAL A 110 -15.93 13.08 5.80
C VAL A 110 -14.90 14.22 5.87
N ARG A 111 -14.05 14.22 6.90
CA ARG A 111 -12.96 15.20 7.04
C ARG A 111 -11.97 15.12 5.85
N LEU A 112 -11.58 13.92 5.44
CA LEU A 112 -10.71 13.74 4.27
C LEU A 112 -11.40 14.19 2.98
N ALA A 113 -12.68 13.88 2.80
CA ALA A 113 -13.43 14.29 1.60
C ALA A 113 -13.50 15.83 1.47
N ALA A 114 -13.66 16.54 2.58
CA ALA A 114 -13.61 18.00 2.61
C ALA A 114 -12.23 18.54 2.20
N LEU A 115 -11.15 17.97 2.73
CA LEU A 115 -9.77 18.34 2.39
C LEU A 115 -9.45 18.07 0.91
N ILE A 116 -9.89 16.96 0.37
CA ILE A 116 -9.70 16.61 -1.05
C ILE A 116 -10.44 17.60 -1.95
N ARG A 117 -11.68 17.91 -1.62
CA ARG A 117 -12.46 18.90 -2.36
C ARG A 117 -11.79 20.28 -2.38
N GLU A 118 -11.28 20.71 -1.22
CA GLU A 118 -10.56 21.99 -1.08
C GLU A 118 -9.29 22.01 -1.95
N ARG A 119 -8.47 20.96 -1.89
CA ARG A 119 -7.14 20.93 -2.55
C ARG A 119 -7.17 20.59 -4.02
N THR A 120 -8.17 19.84 -4.49
CA THR A 120 -8.19 19.27 -5.84
C THR A 120 -9.46 19.59 -6.63
N GLY A 121 -10.49 20.11 -5.97
CA GLY A 121 -11.81 20.30 -6.57
C GLY A 121 -12.61 18.98 -6.75
N VAL A 122 -12.01 17.83 -6.51
CA VAL A 122 -12.67 16.53 -6.71
C VAL A 122 -13.65 16.26 -5.56
N LYS A 123 -14.90 15.97 -5.92
CA LYS A 123 -15.93 15.50 -4.98
C LYS A 123 -15.86 13.99 -4.89
N ILE A 124 -15.73 13.46 -3.68
CA ILE A 124 -15.73 12.03 -3.40
C ILE A 124 -16.82 11.69 -2.40
N ASP A 125 -17.36 10.47 -2.52
CA ASP A 125 -18.36 9.95 -1.57
C ASP A 125 -17.66 9.33 -0.36
N PRO A 126 -17.87 9.84 0.87
CA PRO A 126 -17.28 9.25 2.05
C PRO A 126 -17.83 7.86 2.42
N ASN A 127 -18.91 7.39 1.75
CA ASN A 127 -19.39 6.02 1.92
C ASN A 127 -18.65 4.99 1.05
N ALA A 128 -17.94 5.45 0.00
CA ALA A 128 -17.12 4.57 -0.83
C ALA A 128 -15.96 3.95 -0.05
N LEU A 129 -15.44 2.81 -0.49
CA LEU A 129 -14.21 2.23 0.06
C LEU A 129 -13.02 3.16 -0.25
N PHE A 130 -12.33 3.64 0.79
CA PHE A 130 -11.13 4.47 0.66
C PHE A 130 -9.88 3.59 0.63
N ASP A 131 -9.32 3.45 -0.57
CA ASP A 131 -8.14 2.66 -0.92
C ASP A 131 -6.94 3.60 -1.08
N ILE A 132 -5.95 3.51 -0.18
CA ILE A 132 -4.94 4.56 -0.01
C ILE A 132 -3.53 4.04 -0.18
N GLN A 133 -2.80 4.62 -1.14
CA GLN A 133 -1.37 4.41 -1.36
C GLN A 133 -0.60 5.73 -1.23
N ILE A 134 -0.13 6.05 -0.03
CA ILE A 134 0.63 7.27 0.28
C ILE A 134 2.03 6.93 0.77
N LYS A 135 2.98 7.11 -0.10
CA LYS A 135 4.41 6.82 0.10
C LYS A 135 5.24 7.46 -1.01
N ARG A 136 6.56 7.55 -0.87
CA ARG A 136 7.44 7.98 -1.96
C ARG A 136 7.07 7.25 -3.25
N ILE A 137 7.08 7.97 -4.37
CA ILE A 137 6.83 7.34 -5.66
C ILE A 137 8.12 6.66 -6.12
N HIS A 138 8.06 5.36 -6.29
CA HIS A 138 9.17 4.53 -6.70
C HIS A 138 8.67 3.27 -7.40
N GLU A 139 9.36 2.81 -8.43
CA GLU A 139 8.94 1.64 -9.20
C GLU A 139 8.76 0.39 -8.32
N TYR A 140 9.66 0.14 -7.34
CA TYR A 140 9.53 -1.03 -6.46
C TYR A 140 8.32 -0.97 -5.51
N LYS A 141 7.80 0.23 -5.21
CA LYS A 141 6.57 0.41 -4.40
C LYS A 141 5.29 0.18 -5.20
N ARG A 142 5.45 0.04 -6.49
CA ARG A 142 4.47 -0.41 -7.48
C ARG A 142 3.17 0.39 -7.52
N GLN A 143 3.25 1.73 -7.39
CA GLN A 143 2.10 2.56 -7.71
C GLN A 143 1.58 2.26 -9.13
N LEU A 144 2.48 1.87 -10.04
CA LEU A 144 2.11 1.47 -11.40
C LEU A 144 1.18 0.25 -11.41
N LEU A 145 1.42 -0.76 -10.57
CA LEU A 145 0.53 -1.93 -10.42
C LEU A 145 -0.90 -1.49 -10.01
N ASN A 146 -0.99 -0.59 -9.04
CA ASN A 146 -2.27 -0.06 -8.57
C ASN A 146 -2.98 0.78 -9.65
N ILE A 147 -2.24 1.57 -10.45
CA ILE A 147 -2.80 2.35 -11.56
C ILE A 147 -3.31 1.41 -12.68
N VAL A 148 -2.55 0.38 -13.03
CA VAL A 148 -2.95 -0.59 -14.06
C VAL A 148 -4.19 -1.37 -13.60
N GLU A 149 -4.28 -1.76 -12.33
CA GLU A 149 -5.48 -2.37 -11.75
C GLU A 149 -6.68 -1.41 -11.80
N ALA A 150 -6.47 -0.13 -11.52
CA ALA A 150 -7.54 0.87 -11.61
C ALA A 150 -8.07 1.03 -13.05
N VAL A 151 -7.19 0.96 -14.05
CA VAL A 151 -7.60 0.97 -15.48
C VAL A 151 -8.37 -0.30 -15.83
N ALA A 152 -7.92 -1.47 -15.39
CA ALA A 152 -8.64 -2.73 -15.60
C ALA A 152 -10.03 -2.73 -14.92
N LEU A 153 -10.12 -2.21 -13.69
CA LEU A 153 -11.40 -2.05 -12.99
C LEU A 153 -12.34 -1.08 -13.72
N TYR A 154 -11.80 0.04 -14.21
CA TYR A 154 -12.54 1.02 -15.00
C TYR A 154 -13.16 0.37 -16.25
N ASP A 155 -12.38 -0.43 -16.96
CA ASP A 155 -12.84 -1.16 -18.15
C ASP A 155 -13.94 -2.17 -17.80
N GLN A 156 -13.79 -2.91 -16.72
CA GLN A 156 -14.78 -3.85 -16.22
C GLN A 156 -16.09 -3.17 -15.80
N ILE A 157 -16.03 -2.01 -15.17
CA ILE A 157 -17.25 -1.25 -14.80
C ILE A 157 -17.98 -0.79 -16.06
N ARG A 158 -17.28 -0.29 -17.08
CA ARG A 158 -17.87 0.13 -18.35
C ARG A 158 -18.51 -1.02 -19.13
N SER A 159 -17.84 -2.17 -19.14
CA SER A 159 -18.31 -3.38 -19.84
C SER A 159 -19.49 -4.04 -19.12
N ASN A 160 -19.62 -3.85 -17.81
CA ASN A 160 -20.64 -4.48 -16.97
C ASN A 160 -21.30 -3.45 -16.04
N PRO A 161 -22.00 -2.41 -16.57
CA PRO A 161 -22.47 -1.28 -15.78
C PRO A 161 -23.58 -1.61 -14.77
N HIS A 162 -24.23 -2.77 -14.90
CA HIS A 162 -25.31 -3.22 -14.01
C HIS A 162 -24.86 -4.19 -12.92
N LYS A 163 -23.57 -4.59 -12.93
CA LYS A 163 -23.02 -5.43 -11.85
C LYS A 163 -23.01 -4.63 -10.54
N ASP A 164 -23.23 -5.35 -9.42
CA ASP A 164 -23.15 -4.78 -8.08
C ASP A 164 -21.69 -4.49 -7.68
N TRP A 165 -21.19 -3.35 -8.17
CA TRP A 165 -19.84 -2.85 -7.89
C TRP A 165 -19.77 -2.18 -6.53
N VAL A 166 -18.65 -2.35 -5.84
CA VAL A 166 -18.32 -1.58 -4.64
C VAL A 166 -17.79 -0.20 -5.06
N PRO A 167 -18.47 0.90 -4.66
CA PRO A 167 -17.92 2.23 -4.89
C PRO A 167 -16.57 2.40 -4.21
N ARG A 168 -15.56 2.88 -4.95
CA ARG A 168 -14.17 2.96 -4.50
C ARG A 168 -13.54 4.30 -4.86
N VAL A 169 -12.76 4.83 -3.93
CA VAL A 169 -11.87 5.96 -4.17
C VAL A 169 -10.42 5.50 -3.96
N LYS A 170 -9.63 5.51 -5.02
CA LYS A 170 -8.18 5.24 -4.93
C LYS A 170 -7.42 6.54 -4.75
N PHE A 171 -6.64 6.59 -3.69
CA PHE A 171 -5.80 7.75 -3.39
C PHE A 171 -4.33 7.42 -3.60
N PHE A 172 -3.68 8.27 -4.36
CA PHE A 172 -2.23 8.29 -4.49
C PHE A 172 -1.68 9.56 -3.87
N GLY A 173 -0.54 9.45 -3.21
CA GLY A 173 0.17 10.61 -2.69
C GLY A 173 1.62 10.27 -2.41
N GLY A 174 2.52 11.19 -2.71
CA GLY A 174 3.95 11.01 -2.51
C GLY A 174 4.76 11.90 -3.42
N LYS A 175 6.07 11.97 -3.13
CA LYS A 175 7.04 12.74 -3.88
C LYS A 175 8.00 11.80 -4.60
N ALA A 176 8.38 12.15 -5.83
CA ALA A 176 9.46 11.52 -6.57
C ALA A 176 10.79 12.22 -6.26
N ALA A 177 11.91 11.48 -6.29
CA ALA A 177 13.22 12.11 -6.29
C ALA A 177 13.39 13.03 -7.52
N PRO A 178 14.11 14.15 -7.41
CA PRO A 178 14.18 15.16 -8.49
C PRO A 178 14.67 14.62 -9.84
N SER A 179 15.61 13.67 -9.84
CA SER A 179 16.17 13.04 -11.04
C SER A 179 15.46 11.75 -11.49
N TYR A 180 14.45 11.29 -10.74
CA TYR A 180 13.79 10.01 -11.02
C TYR A 180 12.68 10.17 -12.06
N TRP A 181 13.04 10.15 -13.32
CA TRP A 181 12.15 10.38 -14.45
C TRP A 181 10.95 9.42 -14.45
N THR A 182 11.18 8.12 -14.34
CA THR A 182 10.08 7.12 -14.37
C THR A 182 9.05 7.37 -13.28
N ALA A 183 9.48 7.71 -12.06
CA ALA A 183 8.57 8.05 -10.97
C ALA A 183 7.70 9.29 -11.30
N LYS A 184 8.27 10.29 -11.98
CA LYS A 184 7.51 11.46 -12.45
C LYS A 184 6.50 11.11 -13.54
N VAL A 185 6.86 10.19 -14.44
CA VAL A 185 5.94 9.66 -15.47
C VAL A 185 4.79 8.89 -14.80
N ILE A 186 5.05 8.10 -13.76
CA ILE A 186 4.01 7.41 -12.99
C ILE A 186 3.06 8.39 -12.30
N ILE A 187 3.57 9.48 -11.72
CA ILE A 187 2.73 10.56 -11.16
C ILE A 187 1.83 11.15 -12.26
N LYS A 188 2.41 11.45 -13.43
CA LYS A 188 1.65 12.02 -14.55
C LYS A 188 0.57 11.04 -15.01
N LEU A 189 0.88 9.74 -15.13
CA LEU A 189 -0.08 8.70 -15.50
C LEU A 189 -1.24 8.64 -14.50
N ALA A 190 -0.96 8.65 -13.19
CA ALA A 190 -2.01 8.65 -12.17
C ALA A 190 -2.98 9.84 -12.34
N ASN A 191 -2.46 11.04 -12.65
CA ASN A 191 -3.27 12.23 -12.88
C ASN A 191 -4.06 12.16 -14.19
N ASP A 192 -3.46 11.67 -15.26
CA ASP A 192 -4.13 11.57 -16.57
C ASP A 192 -5.24 10.51 -16.54
N VAL A 193 -4.99 9.37 -15.92
CA VAL A 193 -6.00 8.33 -15.68
C VAL A 193 -7.12 8.86 -14.79
N ALA A 194 -6.78 9.59 -13.71
CA ALA A 194 -7.77 10.23 -12.85
C ALA A 194 -8.67 11.21 -13.61
N LYS A 195 -8.09 12.02 -14.50
CA LYS A 195 -8.84 12.99 -15.31
C LYS A 195 -9.90 12.31 -16.19
N VAL A 196 -9.55 11.20 -16.83
CA VAL A 196 -10.47 10.44 -17.69
C VAL A 196 -11.55 9.75 -16.87
N ILE A 197 -11.14 8.94 -15.88
CA ILE A 197 -12.07 8.13 -15.08
C ILE A 197 -13.05 9.01 -14.29
N ASN A 198 -12.54 10.07 -13.66
CA ASN A 198 -13.37 10.96 -12.84
C ASN A 198 -14.42 11.74 -13.62
N SER A 199 -14.22 11.94 -14.92
CA SER A 199 -15.13 12.67 -15.82
C SER A 199 -16.05 11.74 -16.63
N ASP A 200 -15.83 10.42 -16.64
CA ASP A 200 -16.63 9.49 -17.41
C ASP A 200 -18.00 9.22 -16.72
N PRO A 201 -19.13 9.65 -17.32
CA PRO A 201 -20.45 9.40 -16.76
C PRO A 201 -20.83 7.91 -16.72
N ALA A 202 -20.20 7.06 -17.55
CA ALA A 202 -20.47 5.63 -17.57
C ALA A 202 -20.05 4.94 -16.26
N VAL A 203 -19.05 5.48 -15.56
CA VAL A 203 -18.59 4.96 -14.27
C VAL A 203 -19.50 5.37 -13.10
N ARG A 204 -20.33 6.40 -13.29
CA ARG A 204 -21.34 6.85 -12.31
C ARG A 204 -20.80 7.10 -10.89
N GLY A 205 -19.54 7.48 -10.77
CA GLY A 205 -18.89 7.67 -9.47
C GLY A 205 -18.48 6.39 -8.73
N LEU A 206 -18.68 5.21 -9.32
CA LEU A 206 -18.26 3.93 -8.73
C LEU A 206 -16.76 3.80 -8.56
N LEU A 207 -15.98 4.49 -9.39
CA LEU A 207 -14.52 4.59 -9.26
C LEU A 207 -14.12 6.06 -9.37
N LYS A 208 -13.37 6.53 -8.38
CA LYS A 208 -12.69 7.82 -8.40
C LYS A 208 -11.21 7.62 -8.12
N ILE A 209 -10.37 8.43 -8.74
CA ILE A 209 -8.92 8.43 -8.48
C ILE A 209 -8.51 9.84 -8.09
N VAL A 210 -7.72 9.93 -7.04
CA VAL A 210 -7.21 11.21 -6.51
C VAL A 210 -5.71 11.11 -6.31
N PHE A 211 -4.94 11.92 -7.00
CA PHE A 211 -3.55 12.18 -6.64
C PHE A 211 -3.48 13.39 -5.71
N VAL A 212 -3.07 13.18 -4.47
CA VAL A 212 -3.03 14.22 -3.44
C VAL A 212 -1.75 15.05 -3.61
N PRO A 213 -1.86 16.34 -3.95
CA PRO A 213 -0.69 17.20 -4.15
C PRO A 213 0.01 17.47 -2.83
N ASN A 214 1.33 17.65 -2.89
CA ASN A 214 2.18 18.03 -1.76
C ASN A 214 1.97 17.17 -0.50
N TYR A 215 1.88 15.84 -0.70
CA TYR A 215 1.79 14.91 0.43
C TYR A 215 2.93 15.14 1.43
N ASN A 216 2.58 15.27 2.69
CA ASN A 216 3.48 15.51 3.82
C ASN A 216 2.88 14.92 5.11
N VAL A 217 3.58 15.08 6.24
CA VAL A 217 3.16 14.51 7.52
C VAL A 217 1.79 15.01 8.00
N SER A 218 1.49 16.30 7.84
CA SER A 218 0.18 16.86 8.23
C SER A 218 -0.97 16.31 7.39
N THR A 219 -0.71 16.06 6.09
CA THR A 219 -1.66 15.40 5.21
C THR A 219 -1.84 13.93 5.59
N ALA A 220 -0.76 13.24 5.97
CA ALA A 220 -0.82 11.87 6.46
C ALA A 220 -1.70 11.73 7.71
N GLU A 221 -1.64 12.68 8.63
CA GLU A 221 -2.45 12.71 9.86
C GLU A 221 -3.96 12.79 9.59
N VAL A 222 -4.37 13.24 8.41
CA VAL A 222 -5.78 13.24 7.98
C VAL A 222 -6.12 11.99 7.16
N MET A 223 -5.21 11.56 6.29
CA MET A 223 -5.47 10.46 5.36
C MET A 223 -5.46 9.09 6.04
N ILE A 224 -4.51 8.85 6.96
CA ILE A 224 -4.35 7.55 7.63
C ILE A 224 -5.59 7.17 8.44
N PRO A 225 -6.17 8.03 9.30
CA PRO A 225 -7.39 7.72 10.01
C PRO A 225 -8.61 7.44 9.14
N ALA A 226 -8.65 8.00 7.93
CA ALA A 226 -9.75 7.86 6.98
C ALA A 226 -9.66 6.62 6.10
N ALA A 227 -8.53 5.93 6.06
CA ALA A 227 -8.32 4.77 5.18
C ALA A 227 -9.16 3.57 5.60
N ASN A 228 -9.75 2.89 4.61
CA ASN A 228 -10.32 1.56 4.78
C ASN A 228 -9.31 0.48 4.36
N LEU A 229 -8.63 0.67 3.22
CA LEU A 229 -7.65 -0.24 2.68
C LEU A 229 -6.30 0.47 2.52
N SER A 230 -5.25 -0.18 3.00
CA SER A 230 -3.86 0.31 3.00
C SER A 230 -3.03 -0.48 2.00
N GLU A 231 -2.50 0.18 0.98
CA GLU A 231 -1.72 -0.40 -0.12
C GLU A 231 -0.25 -0.54 0.26
N GLN A 232 0.18 -1.79 0.52
CA GLN A 232 1.54 -2.15 0.92
C GLN A 232 2.11 -3.20 -0.05
N ILE A 233 2.15 -2.83 -1.33
CA ILE A 233 2.25 -3.70 -2.49
C ILE A 233 3.64 -3.69 -3.16
N SER A 234 4.71 -3.47 -2.41
CA SER A 234 6.08 -3.53 -2.92
C SER A 234 6.39 -4.88 -3.57
N THR A 235 7.32 -4.90 -4.53
CA THR A 235 7.91 -6.16 -4.97
C THR A 235 8.59 -6.82 -3.78
N ALA A 236 8.25 -8.06 -3.46
CA ALA A 236 8.73 -8.73 -2.26
C ALA A 236 10.27 -8.80 -2.22
N GLY A 237 10.84 -8.51 -1.06
CA GLY A 237 12.29 -8.42 -0.84
C GLY A 237 12.90 -7.03 -1.07
N LEU A 238 12.10 -5.99 -1.39
CA LEU A 238 12.62 -4.65 -1.68
C LEU A 238 12.23 -3.56 -0.67
N GLU A 239 11.14 -3.72 0.09
CA GLU A 239 10.77 -2.80 1.17
C GLU A 239 11.31 -3.31 2.50
N ALA A 240 12.34 -2.69 3.02
CA ALA A 240 13.06 -3.18 4.20
C ALA A 240 12.18 -3.33 5.46
N SER A 241 11.18 -2.49 5.63
CA SER A 241 10.19 -2.56 6.70
C SER A 241 8.87 -1.91 6.29
N GLY A 242 8.90 -0.62 5.95
CA GLY A 242 7.75 0.25 5.97
C GLY A 242 7.37 0.64 7.39
N THR A 243 6.73 1.79 7.54
CA THR A 243 6.08 2.25 8.78
C THR A 243 4.68 2.78 8.52
N GLY A 244 4.36 3.07 7.26
CA GLY A 244 3.00 3.42 6.85
C GLY A 244 2.02 2.29 7.14
N ASN A 245 2.41 1.04 6.84
CA ASN A 245 1.63 -0.16 7.15
C ASN A 245 1.19 -0.22 8.62
N MET A 246 2.09 0.02 9.56
CA MET A 246 1.79 0.04 11.00
C MET A 246 0.81 1.15 11.37
N LYS A 247 1.02 2.36 10.84
CA LYS A 247 0.14 3.53 11.09
C LYS A 247 -1.29 3.28 10.60
N PHE A 248 -1.44 2.70 9.42
CA PHE A 248 -2.73 2.35 8.86
C PHE A 248 -3.44 1.27 9.68
N ALA A 249 -2.75 0.18 10.00
CA ALA A 249 -3.33 -0.91 10.79
C ALA A 249 -3.74 -0.43 12.20
N LEU A 250 -2.90 0.39 12.85
CA LEU A 250 -3.20 1.02 14.14
C LEU A 250 -4.48 1.88 14.09
N ASN A 251 -4.81 2.47 12.93
CA ASN A 251 -6.01 3.23 12.69
C ASN A 251 -7.17 2.42 12.09
N GLY A 252 -7.09 1.10 12.11
CA GLY A 252 -8.14 0.18 11.66
C GLY A 252 -8.33 0.13 10.15
N ALA A 253 -7.31 0.44 9.35
CA ALA A 253 -7.31 0.11 7.94
C ALA A 253 -6.83 -1.33 7.75
N LEU A 254 -7.49 -2.08 6.86
CA LEU A 254 -7.01 -3.40 6.46
C LEU A 254 -5.88 -3.25 5.46
N THR A 255 -4.87 -4.10 5.56
CA THR A 255 -3.74 -4.09 4.64
C THR A 255 -4.00 -5.01 3.46
N ILE A 256 -3.81 -4.50 2.23
CA ILE A 256 -3.52 -5.32 1.06
C ILE A 256 -2.04 -5.19 0.74
N GLY A 257 -1.34 -6.30 0.66
CA GLY A 257 0.11 -6.26 0.53
C GLY A 257 0.76 -7.57 0.16
N THR A 258 2.04 -7.46 -0.16
CA THR A 258 2.93 -8.60 -0.37
C THR A 258 3.59 -9.01 0.94
N LEU A 259 4.12 -10.24 1.00
CA LEU A 259 4.95 -10.72 2.11
C LEU A 259 6.34 -10.08 2.04
N ASP A 260 6.42 -8.81 2.45
CA ASP A 260 7.63 -7.98 2.40
C ASP A 260 7.71 -7.06 3.62
N GLY A 261 8.91 -6.81 4.10
CA GLY A 261 9.16 -5.94 5.24
C GLY A 261 8.32 -6.32 6.47
N ALA A 262 7.77 -5.31 7.13
CA ALA A 262 6.94 -5.51 8.32
C ALA A 262 5.53 -6.06 8.02
N ASN A 263 5.13 -6.18 6.75
CA ASN A 263 3.84 -6.82 6.42
C ASN A 263 3.81 -8.28 6.89
N VAL A 264 4.95 -8.97 6.89
CA VAL A 264 5.08 -10.36 7.39
C VAL A 264 4.69 -10.40 8.86
N GLU A 265 5.31 -9.54 9.67
CA GLU A 265 5.06 -9.47 11.12
C GLU A 265 3.64 -8.98 11.42
N ILE A 266 3.12 -8.01 10.65
CA ILE A 266 1.71 -7.57 10.77
C ILE A 266 0.78 -8.77 10.53
N ARG A 267 0.99 -9.56 9.46
CA ARG A 267 0.19 -10.76 9.20
C ARG A 267 0.25 -11.74 10.38
N ASP A 268 1.43 -11.99 10.90
CA ASP A 268 1.63 -12.94 12.00
C ASP A 268 0.88 -12.48 13.27
N HIS A 269 0.78 -11.18 13.51
CA HIS A 269 0.05 -10.61 14.64
C HIS A 269 -1.45 -10.53 14.42
N VAL A 270 -1.91 -10.03 13.28
CA VAL A 270 -3.34 -9.85 13.03
C VAL A 270 -4.04 -11.16 12.66
N GLY A 271 -3.31 -12.14 12.10
CA GLY A 271 -3.82 -13.40 11.56
C GLY A 271 -4.21 -13.30 10.08
N ASP A 272 -4.05 -14.39 9.36
CA ASP A 272 -4.26 -14.48 7.89
C ASP A 272 -5.66 -14.03 7.45
N ASP A 273 -6.68 -14.25 8.28
CA ASP A 273 -8.07 -13.87 8.00
C ASP A 273 -8.34 -12.36 8.14
N ASN A 274 -7.37 -11.57 8.61
CA ASN A 274 -7.55 -10.14 8.89
C ASN A 274 -6.64 -9.23 8.04
N ILE A 275 -6.08 -9.78 6.96
CA ILE A 275 -5.17 -9.11 6.02
C ILE A 275 -5.36 -9.71 4.63
N PHE A 276 -5.10 -8.92 3.58
CA PHE A 276 -5.18 -9.37 2.19
C PHE A 276 -3.76 -9.52 1.63
N ILE A 277 -3.24 -10.74 1.61
CA ILE A 277 -1.91 -11.05 1.07
C ILE A 277 -2.04 -11.55 -0.37
N PHE A 278 -1.11 -11.11 -1.22
CA PHE A 278 -1.00 -11.53 -2.62
C PHE A 278 0.45 -11.54 -3.09
N GLY A 279 0.66 -12.14 -4.26
CA GLY A 279 1.87 -12.03 -5.05
C GLY A 279 3.00 -12.95 -4.59
N LEU A 280 4.10 -12.84 -5.30
CA LEU A 280 5.31 -13.63 -5.10
C LEU A 280 5.98 -13.31 -3.75
N THR A 281 6.56 -14.33 -3.12
CA THR A 281 7.46 -14.17 -1.97
C THR A 281 8.84 -13.67 -2.41
N ALA A 282 9.66 -13.19 -1.47
CA ALA A 282 11.03 -12.74 -1.76
C ALA A 282 11.90 -13.85 -2.39
N GLU A 283 11.72 -15.10 -1.96
CA GLU A 283 12.40 -16.28 -2.53
C GLU A 283 11.95 -16.51 -3.99
N GLN A 284 10.64 -16.52 -4.24
CA GLN A 284 10.08 -16.72 -5.59
C GLN A 284 10.51 -15.59 -6.55
N VAL A 285 10.60 -14.34 -6.08
CA VAL A 285 11.16 -13.22 -6.85
C VAL A 285 12.62 -13.50 -7.21
N GLY A 286 13.42 -13.99 -6.26
CA GLY A 286 14.81 -14.38 -6.48
C GLY A 286 14.95 -15.47 -7.53
N ASP A 287 14.14 -16.51 -7.44
CA ASP A 287 14.15 -17.65 -8.36
C ASP A 287 13.68 -17.26 -9.75
N LEU A 288 12.63 -16.45 -9.84
CA LEU A 288 12.13 -15.96 -11.13
C LEU A 288 13.20 -15.14 -11.88
N ARG A 289 13.96 -14.32 -11.14
CA ARG A 289 15.07 -13.54 -11.71
C ARG A 289 16.25 -14.42 -12.17
N LYS A 290 16.56 -15.49 -11.44
CA LYS A 290 17.63 -16.44 -11.79
C LYS A 290 17.28 -17.28 -13.00
N ASN A 291 16.03 -17.77 -13.05
CA ASN A 291 15.57 -18.70 -14.08
C ASN A 291 15.09 -18.02 -15.37
N GLY A 292 14.99 -16.71 -15.35
CA GLY A 292 14.45 -15.90 -16.45
C GLY A 292 12.92 -15.74 -16.35
N TYR A 293 12.45 -14.56 -16.73
CA TYR A 293 11.04 -14.18 -16.75
C TYR A 293 10.70 -13.50 -18.07
N THR A 294 9.61 -13.92 -18.69
CA THR A 294 9.13 -13.35 -19.95
C THR A 294 7.78 -12.67 -19.73
N PRO A 295 7.76 -11.36 -19.49
CA PRO A 295 6.54 -10.61 -19.17
C PRO A 295 5.45 -10.75 -20.24
N ARG A 296 5.83 -10.78 -21.53
CA ARG A 296 4.90 -10.95 -22.66
C ARG A 296 4.00 -12.17 -22.51
N ASN A 297 4.56 -13.30 -22.09
CA ASN A 297 3.78 -14.52 -21.89
C ASN A 297 2.70 -14.37 -20.81
N VAL A 298 2.95 -13.56 -19.79
CA VAL A 298 1.97 -13.26 -18.74
C VAL A 298 0.91 -12.29 -19.26
N ILE A 299 1.34 -11.22 -19.93
CA ILE A 299 0.44 -10.22 -20.50
C ILE A 299 -0.54 -10.87 -21.50
N ASP A 300 -0.02 -11.73 -22.39
CA ASP A 300 -0.83 -12.38 -23.43
C ASP A 300 -1.91 -13.31 -22.86
N ARG A 301 -1.63 -13.99 -21.73
CA ARG A 301 -2.59 -14.89 -21.08
C ARG A 301 -3.50 -14.21 -20.05
N THR A 302 -3.29 -12.91 -19.76
CA THR A 302 -4.07 -12.16 -18.77
C THR A 302 -4.85 -11.01 -19.45
N PRO A 303 -6.09 -11.28 -19.94
CA PRO A 303 -6.84 -10.33 -20.77
C PRO A 303 -7.03 -8.96 -20.13
N ALA A 304 -7.34 -8.89 -18.82
CA ALA A 304 -7.54 -7.64 -18.12
C ALA A 304 -6.26 -6.77 -18.07
N LEU A 305 -5.10 -7.41 -17.86
CA LEU A 305 -3.80 -6.74 -17.91
C LEU A 305 -3.48 -6.27 -19.33
N SER A 306 -3.63 -7.16 -20.30
CA SER A 306 -3.35 -6.85 -21.72
C SER A 306 -4.15 -5.65 -22.19
N GLU A 307 -5.46 -5.62 -21.89
CA GLU A 307 -6.33 -4.52 -22.28
C GLU A 307 -5.97 -3.22 -21.58
N ALA A 308 -5.72 -3.24 -20.26
CA ALA A 308 -5.31 -2.06 -19.51
C ALA A 308 -4.00 -1.46 -20.06
N LEU A 309 -3.01 -2.31 -20.39
CA LEU A 309 -1.74 -1.86 -20.97
C LEU A 309 -1.92 -1.31 -22.39
N LYS A 310 -2.79 -1.91 -23.21
CA LYS A 310 -3.13 -1.38 -24.55
C LYS A 310 -3.76 0.01 -24.46
N GLN A 311 -4.71 0.21 -23.54
CA GLN A 311 -5.34 1.51 -23.35
C GLN A 311 -4.32 2.58 -22.92
N ILE A 312 -3.42 2.26 -21.98
CA ILE A 312 -2.36 3.19 -21.57
C ILE A 312 -1.41 3.48 -22.75
N HIS A 313 -1.04 2.47 -23.52
CA HIS A 313 -0.13 2.59 -24.65
C HIS A 313 -0.73 3.38 -25.83
N SER A 314 -2.04 3.26 -26.06
CA SER A 314 -2.73 3.90 -27.19
C SER A 314 -2.86 5.42 -27.06
N GLY A 315 -2.60 5.97 -25.85
CA GLY A 315 -2.74 7.40 -25.57
C GLY A 315 -4.16 7.83 -25.21
N VAL A 316 -5.08 6.91 -24.94
CA VAL A 316 -6.46 7.26 -24.53
C VAL A 316 -6.50 8.11 -23.26
N PHE A 317 -5.52 7.96 -22.37
CA PHE A 317 -5.36 8.79 -21.18
C PHE A 317 -4.51 10.04 -21.40
N SER A 318 -3.87 10.19 -22.57
CA SER A 318 -3.02 11.32 -22.94
C SER A 318 -3.23 11.75 -24.39
N PRO A 319 -4.44 12.22 -24.75
CA PRO A 319 -4.77 12.57 -26.14
C PRO A 319 -3.96 13.75 -26.68
N ASP A 320 -3.39 14.57 -25.81
CA ASP A 320 -2.47 15.67 -26.14
C ASP A 320 -1.06 15.19 -26.51
N ASP A 321 -0.67 13.96 -26.06
CA ASP A 321 0.59 13.31 -26.41
C ASP A 321 0.41 11.78 -26.34
N VAL A 322 0.01 11.18 -27.42
CA VAL A 322 -0.30 9.74 -27.54
C VAL A 322 0.92 8.84 -27.28
N ASN A 323 2.12 9.39 -27.33
CA ASN A 323 3.36 8.63 -27.10
C ASN A 323 3.85 8.69 -25.66
N ARG A 324 3.23 9.51 -24.80
CA ARG A 324 3.71 9.82 -23.44
C ARG A 324 4.06 8.60 -22.63
N TYR A 325 3.26 7.53 -22.68
CA TYR A 325 3.40 6.33 -21.87
C TYR A 325 3.95 5.12 -22.60
N ARG A 326 4.29 5.24 -23.90
CA ARG A 326 4.77 4.09 -24.70
C ARG A 326 5.98 3.44 -24.10
N ASN A 327 6.99 4.20 -23.69
CA ASN A 327 8.21 3.64 -23.10
C ASN A 327 7.95 2.99 -21.75
N LEU A 328 7.05 3.55 -20.92
CA LEU A 328 6.66 2.95 -19.65
C LEU A 328 6.01 1.59 -19.85
N VAL A 329 5.06 1.49 -20.78
CA VAL A 329 4.38 0.23 -21.13
C VAL A 329 5.33 -0.74 -21.81
N GLN A 330 6.17 -0.27 -22.74
CA GLN A 330 7.16 -1.12 -23.42
C GLN A 330 8.12 -1.77 -22.42
N ASN A 331 8.54 -1.05 -21.38
CA ASN A 331 9.38 -1.62 -20.33
C ASN A 331 8.69 -2.75 -19.56
N LEU A 332 7.36 -2.70 -19.37
CA LEU A 332 6.61 -3.81 -18.79
C LEU A 332 6.56 -5.05 -19.71
N TYR A 333 6.54 -4.86 -21.04
CA TYR A 333 6.61 -5.96 -22.00
C TYR A 333 8.00 -6.59 -22.11
N ASP A 334 9.05 -5.78 -21.95
CA ASP A 334 10.42 -6.23 -22.29
C ASP A 334 11.22 -6.69 -21.07
N SER A 335 11.02 -6.09 -19.90
CA SER A 335 11.85 -6.39 -18.74
C SER A 335 11.07 -6.56 -17.42
N ASP A 336 10.06 -5.74 -17.19
CA ASP A 336 9.24 -5.75 -15.95
C ASP A 336 10.05 -6.05 -14.67
N TRP A 337 11.15 -5.30 -14.47
CA TRP A 337 12.10 -5.57 -13.39
C TRP A 337 11.46 -5.67 -11.99
N PHE A 338 10.38 -4.93 -11.79
CA PHE A 338 9.66 -4.91 -10.50
C PHE A 338 8.45 -5.84 -10.47
N LEU A 339 8.31 -6.74 -11.45
CA LEU A 339 7.31 -7.80 -11.48
C LEU A 339 5.86 -7.31 -11.33
N VAL A 340 5.55 -6.17 -11.98
CA VAL A 340 4.21 -5.60 -12.02
C VAL A 340 3.24 -6.56 -12.72
N THR A 341 3.68 -7.13 -13.86
CA THR A 341 2.84 -8.03 -14.66
C THR A 341 2.72 -9.40 -14.02
N ALA A 342 3.78 -9.89 -13.36
CA ALA A 342 3.78 -11.19 -12.70
C ALA A 342 2.74 -11.28 -11.56
N ASP A 343 2.62 -10.21 -10.75
CA ASP A 343 1.72 -10.18 -9.60
C ASP A 343 0.33 -9.60 -9.92
N PHE A 344 0.10 -9.11 -11.15
CA PHE A 344 -1.13 -8.39 -11.48
C PHE A 344 -2.39 -9.23 -11.26
N GLU A 345 -2.43 -10.47 -11.73
CA GLU A 345 -3.63 -11.31 -11.66
C GLU A 345 -4.03 -11.59 -10.21
N ASP A 346 -3.06 -11.94 -9.36
CA ASP A 346 -3.30 -12.20 -7.94
C ASP A 346 -3.68 -10.90 -7.19
N TYR A 347 -3.04 -9.78 -7.50
CA TYR A 347 -3.42 -8.49 -6.97
C TYR A 347 -4.85 -8.10 -7.34
N TYR A 348 -5.21 -8.24 -8.62
CA TYR A 348 -6.57 -7.96 -9.11
C TYR A 348 -7.62 -8.83 -8.41
N ALA A 349 -7.37 -10.13 -8.29
CA ALA A 349 -8.23 -11.07 -7.60
C ALA A 349 -8.37 -10.72 -6.11
N THR A 350 -7.26 -10.34 -5.46
CA THR A 350 -7.25 -9.96 -4.04
C THR A 350 -7.99 -8.64 -3.79
N GLN A 351 -7.94 -7.69 -4.71
CA GLN A 351 -8.78 -6.49 -4.68
C GLN A 351 -10.29 -6.85 -4.74
N ARG A 352 -10.66 -7.85 -5.53
CA ARG A 352 -12.07 -8.33 -5.59
C ARG A 352 -12.48 -9.08 -4.31
N LYS A 353 -11.54 -9.78 -3.65
CA LYS A 353 -11.78 -10.34 -2.30
C LYS A 353 -12.06 -9.22 -1.29
N ALA A 354 -11.28 -8.15 -1.32
CA ALA A 354 -11.52 -6.98 -0.47
C ALA A 354 -12.91 -6.35 -0.72
N ASP A 355 -13.37 -6.24 -1.99
CA ASP A 355 -14.72 -5.79 -2.30
C ASP A 355 -15.79 -6.70 -1.70
N ALA A 356 -15.60 -8.02 -1.77
CA ALA A 356 -16.55 -8.98 -1.22
C ALA A 356 -16.69 -8.84 0.30
N VAL A 357 -15.58 -8.69 1.02
CA VAL A 357 -15.59 -8.46 2.47
C VAL A 357 -16.18 -7.09 2.81
N TRP A 358 -15.90 -6.04 1.99
CA TRP A 358 -16.47 -4.71 2.20
C TRP A 358 -17.99 -4.68 2.20
N LYS A 359 -18.65 -5.56 1.44
CA LYS A 359 -20.11 -5.69 1.43
C LYS A 359 -20.67 -6.20 2.75
N ASP A 360 -19.90 -6.93 3.54
CA ASP A 360 -20.21 -7.29 4.93
C ASP A 360 -19.53 -6.33 5.90
N GLN A 361 -20.20 -5.22 6.21
CA GLN A 361 -19.68 -4.19 7.10
C GLN A 361 -19.46 -4.68 8.54
N ALA A 362 -20.18 -5.72 8.98
CA ALA A 362 -19.96 -6.30 10.29
C ALA A 362 -18.60 -7.04 10.34
N GLU A 363 -18.30 -7.80 9.31
CA GLU A 363 -17.04 -8.51 9.17
C GLU A 363 -15.88 -7.52 8.93
N TRP A 364 -16.04 -6.53 8.04
CA TRP A 364 -15.01 -5.51 7.82
C TRP A 364 -14.60 -4.81 9.11
N ASN A 365 -15.57 -4.37 9.90
CA ASN A 365 -15.31 -3.67 11.15
C ASN A 365 -14.72 -4.61 12.22
N ARG A 366 -15.10 -5.90 12.24
CA ARG A 366 -14.47 -6.90 13.11
C ARG A 366 -12.98 -7.00 12.80
N MET A 367 -12.62 -7.16 11.52
CA MET A 367 -11.23 -7.21 11.08
C MET A 367 -10.49 -5.91 11.41
N ALA A 368 -11.12 -4.76 11.21
CA ALA A 368 -10.53 -3.44 11.49
C ALA A 368 -10.20 -3.27 12.99
N VAL A 369 -11.10 -3.67 13.88
CA VAL A 369 -10.85 -3.66 15.34
C VAL A 369 -9.68 -4.58 15.69
N LEU A 370 -9.63 -5.80 15.12
CA LEU A 370 -8.52 -6.73 15.36
C LEU A 370 -7.18 -6.20 14.84
N ASN A 371 -7.16 -5.51 13.70
CA ASN A 371 -5.94 -4.85 13.23
C ASN A 371 -5.46 -3.82 14.25
N THR A 372 -6.33 -2.93 14.75
CA THR A 372 -5.96 -1.95 15.78
C THR A 372 -5.48 -2.64 17.07
N ALA A 373 -6.14 -3.73 17.47
CA ALA A 373 -5.83 -4.44 18.71
C ALA A 373 -4.44 -5.13 18.69
N ARG A 374 -4.01 -5.62 17.54
CA ARG A 374 -2.89 -6.57 17.42
C ARG A 374 -1.60 -6.00 16.86
N VAL A 375 -1.56 -4.69 16.58
CA VAL A 375 -0.37 -4.02 16.02
C VAL A 375 0.26 -3.01 16.97
N GLY A 376 -0.04 -3.15 18.24
CA GLY A 376 0.53 -2.36 19.31
C GLY A 376 1.99 -2.69 19.64
#